data_3ee4c76814afacf9b96ea2ac2bd9e721
#
_entry.id   3ee4c76814afacf9b96ea2ac2bd9e721
#
_cell.length_a   1.000
_cell.length_b   1.000
_cell.length_c   1.000
_cell.angle_alpha   90.00
_cell.angle_beta   90.00
_cell.angle_gamma   90.00
#
_symmetry.space_group_name_H-M   'P 1'
#
loop_
_entity.id
_entity.type
_entity.pdbx_description
1 polymer ?
#
loop_
_entity_poly.entity_id
_entity_poly.type
_entity_poly.pdbx_seq_one_letter_code
_entity_poly.pdbx_strand_id
1 'polypeptide(L)'
;MAVVSMKHLLEAGVHFGHQTRRWNPKMATYIYTERNGIYIIDLQKTVKKLEEAYSFVRSLGESGQTLLFVGTKKQAQEAIKEEAERVGMYYVNARWLGGMLTNFKTMRGRVERLNQLKKMQEDGTFDMLPKKEVMKHLGEIAKLEKYLGGVVEMKKLPGALFVVDPRKERNAINEARKLHIPIVAIVDTNCDPDEIDYVIPGNDDAIRAIKLISGVMANAIQEGKQGQDAAEASTEKEAAAE
;
A
#
# COMPACT_ATOMS: atom_id res chain seq x y z
N MET A 1 12.61 2.52 21.29
CA MET A 1 12.97 3.77 20.56
C MET A 1 11.82 4.10 19.62
N ALA A 2 11.46 5.39 19.49
CA ALA A 2 10.42 5.78 18.54
C ALA A 2 10.87 5.43 17.11
N VAL A 3 10.02 4.79 16.35
CA VAL A 3 10.27 4.36 14.94
C VAL A 3 10.62 5.56 14.05
N VAL A 4 9.98 6.71 14.32
CA VAL A 4 10.25 8.00 13.65
C VAL A 4 10.26 9.13 14.68
N SER A 5 11.22 10.05 14.55
CA SER A 5 11.25 11.22 15.44
C SER A 5 10.14 12.21 15.05
N MET A 6 9.58 12.89 16.04
CA MET A 6 8.59 13.96 15.83
C MET A 6 9.13 15.08 14.92
N LYS A 7 10.43 15.34 14.96
CA LYS A 7 11.11 16.31 14.10
C LYS A 7 11.00 15.93 12.61
N HIS A 8 11.24 14.67 12.27
CA HIS A 8 11.10 14.19 10.88
C HIS A 8 9.65 14.28 10.38
N LEU A 9 8.67 13.96 11.23
CA LEU A 9 7.25 14.11 10.87
C LEU A 9 6.88 15.58 10.62
N LEU A 10 7.42 16.49 11.42
CA LEU A 10 7.19 17.94 11.26
C LEU A 10 7.81 18.45 9.94
N GLU A 11 9.06 18.10 9.67
CA GLU A 11 9.80 18.49 8.45
C GLU A 11 9.18 17.92 7.17
N ALA A 12 8.61 16.72 7.25
CA ALA A 12 7.86 16.11 6.15
C ALA A 12 6.46 16.73 5.95
N GLY A 13 5.97 17.56 6.88
CA GLY A 13 4.67 18.21 6.79
C GLY A 13 3.49 17.27 7.09
N VAL A 14 3.69 16.22 7.88
CA VAL A 14 2.65 15.24 8.26
C VAL A 14 1.53 15.89 9.09
N HIS A 15 1.82 16.96 9.82
CA HIS A 15 0.91 17.67 10.70
C HIS A 15 -0.15 18.53 10.00
N PHE A 16 0.01 18.82 8.71
CA PHE A 16 -1.00 19.58 7.96
C PHE A 16 -2.16 18.68 7.58
N GLY A 17 -3.36 19.09 7.94
CA GLY A 17 -4.60 18.49 7.49
C GLY A 17 -5.27 19.28 6.38
N HIS A 18 -6.53 19.00 6.13
CA HIS A 18 -7.35 19.69 5.15
C HIS A 18 -8.01 20.95 5.73
N GLN A 19 -8.63 21.73 4.83
CA GLN A 19 -9.43 22.91 5.20
C GLN A 19 -10.56 22.52 6.17
N THR A 20 -10.85 23.38 7.15
CA THR A 20 -11.85 23.16 8.20
C THR A 20 -13.22 22.77 7.68
N ARG A 21 -13.66 23.35 6.56
CA ARG A 21 -14.97 23.03 5.92
C ARG A 21 -15.09 21.60 5.37
N ARG A 22 -13.97 20.88 5.22
CA ARG A 22 -13.93 19.53 4.60
C ARG A 22 -13.70 18.42 5.62
N TRP A 23 -13.61 18.73 6.89
CA TRP A 23 -13.23 17.78 7.90
C TRP A 23 -14.32 16.75 8.22
N ASN A 24 -13.91 15.64 8.82
CA ASN A 24 -14.81 14.66 9.39
C ASN A 24 -14.82 14.82 10.91
N PRO A 25 -15.99 14.99 11.57
CA PRO A 25 -16.08 15.16 13.03
C PRO A 25 -15.43 14.00 13.82
N LYS A 26 -15.42 12.79 13.30
CA LYS A 26 -14.77 11.63 13.92
C LYS A 26 -13.25 11.80 14.06
N MET A 27 -12.64 12.67 13.25
CA MET A 27 -11.21 13.00 13.34
C MET A 27 -10.88 14.01 14.45
N ALA A 28 -11.88 14.54 15.17
CA ALA A 28 -11.68 15.50 16.26
C ALA A 28 -10.65 15.03 17.30
N THR A 29 -10.61 13.71 17.57
CA THR A 29 -9.66 13.13 18.52
C THR A 29 -8.19 13.23 18.09
N TYR A 30 -7.92 13.39 16.78
CA TYR A 30 -6.58 13.46 16.19
C TYR A 30 -6.15 14.88 15.83
N ILE A 31 -7.05 15.86 15.96
CA ILE A 31 -6.78 17.27 15.68
C ILE A 31 -6.21 17.93 16.92
N TYR A 32 -5.11 18.68 16.75
CA TYR A 32 -4.49 19.50 17.81
C TYR A 32 -5.11 20.89 17.87
N THR A 33 -5.20 21.60 16.74
CA THR A 33 -5.72 22.96 16.64
C THR A 33 -6.11 23.30 15.21
N GLU A 34 -6.67 24.49 15.03
CA GLU A 34 -6.89 25.10 13.73
C GLU A 34 -5.95 26.31 13.56
N ARG A 35 -5.39 26.47 12.35
CA ARG A 35 -4.59 27.64 11.99
C ARG A 35 -4.84 28.02 10.53
N ASN A 36 -5.20 29.25 10.29
CA ASN A 36 -5.47 29.80 8.94
C ASN A 36 -6.51 28.98 8.14
N GLY A 37 -7.56 28.49 8.79
CA GLY A 37 -8.60 27.68 8.13
C GLY A 37 -8.18 26.27 7.75
N ILE A 38 -7.05 25.77 8.30
CA ILE A 38 -6.54 24.41 8.10
C ILE A 38 -6.38 23.75 9.46
N TYR A 39 -6.82 22.51 9.59
CA TYR A 39 -6.59 21.71 10.80
C TYR A 39 -5.15 21.24 10.89
N ILE A 40 -4.61 21.26 12.10
CA ILE A 40 -3.28 20.74 12.44
C ILE A 40 -3.48 19.43 13.19
N ILE A 41 -2.87 18.37 12.70
CA ILE A 41 -2.93 17.03 13.28
C ILE A 41 -1.96 16.93 14.46
N ASP A 42 -2.38 16.25 15.52
CA ASP A 42 -1.58 15.99 16.71
C ASP A 42 -0.50 14.94 16.44
N LEU A 43 0.73 15.39 16.25
CA LEU A 43 1.88 14.52 15.97
C LEU A 43 2.21 13.55 17.12
N GLN A 44 1.86 13.85 18.36
CA GLN A 44 2.07 12.92 19.48
C GLN A 44 1.20 11.68 19.31
N LYS A 45 -0.04 11.87 18.86
CA LYS A 45 -0.95 10.78 18.53
C LYS A 45 -0.50 10.04 17.25
N THR A 46 -0.01 10.79 16.26
CA THR A 46 0.55 10.19 15.05
C THR A 46 1.70 9.24 15.36
N VAL A 47 2.66 9.64 16.21
CA VAL A 47 3.78 8.78 16.60
C VAL A 47 3.29 7.48 17.24
N LYS A 48 2.39 7.57 18.23
CA LYS A 48 1.83 6.38 18.90
C LYS A 48 1.12 5.44 17.94
N LYS A 49 0.27 5.99 17.07
CA LYS A 49 -0.48 5.20 16.09
C LYS A 49 0.42 4.62 14.99
N LEU A 50 1.47 5.31 14.63
CA LEU A 50 2.49 4.82 13.72
C LEU A 50 3.26 3.63 14.33
N GLU A 51 3.59 3.68 15.62
CA GLU A 51 4.24 2.58 16.33
C GLU A 51 3.33 1.34 16.43
N GLU A 52 2.02 1.52 16.70
CA GLU A 52 1.04 0.44 16.68
C GLU A 52 0.97 -0.21 15.29
N ALA A 53 0.85 0.60 14.23
CA ALA A 53 0.83 0.14 12.85
C ALA A 53 2.13 -0.57 12.44
N TYR A 54 3.27 -0.02 12.85
CA TYR A 54 4.60 -0.60 12.61
C TYR A 54 4.71 -2.01 13.22
N SER A 55 4.33 -2.13 14.49
CA SER A 55 4.37 -3.42 15.20
C SER A 55 3.48 -4.47 14.53
N PHE A 56 2.29 -4.08 14.09
CA PHE A 56 1.40 -4.95 13.33
C PHE A 56 2.01 -5.39 12.00
N VAL A 57 2.50 -4.44 11.19
CA VAL A 57 3.09 -4.75 9.87
C VAL A 57 4.36 -5.61 10.02
N ARG A 58 5.13 -5.39 11.06
CA ARG A 58 6.29 -6.23 11.37
C ARG A 58 5.86 -7.67 11.69
N SER A 59 4.87 -7.86 12.55
CA SER A 59 4.35 -9.21 12.87
C SER A 59 3.75 -9.92 11.64
N LEU A 60 3.19 -9.15 10.69
CA LEU A 60 2.75 -9.66 9.40
C LEU A 60 3.93 -10.22 8.58
N GLY A 61 5.06 -9.51 8.57
CA GLY A 61 6.31 -9.97 7.94
C GLY A 61 6.86 -11.22 8.59
N GLU A 62 6.88 -11.27 9.93
CA GLU A 62 7.31 -12.44 10.72
C GLU A 62 6.47 -13.69 10.42
N SER A 63 5.19 -13.53 10.07
CA SER A 63 4.30 -14.63 9.67
C SER A 63 4.37 -15.00 8.17
N GLY A 64 5.31 -14.42 7.42
CA GLY A 64 5.47 -14.67 5.97
C GLY A 64 4.31 -14.17 5.11
N GLN A 65 3.45 -13.32 5.64
CA GLN A 65 2.35 -12.73 4.89
C GLN A 65 2.79 -11.50 4.10
N THR A 66 1.98 -11.12 3.11
CA THR A 66 2.29 -10.02 2.22
C THR A 66 1.46 -8.79 2.51
N LEU A 67 2.05 -7.62 2.30
CA LEU A 67 1.38 -6.31 2.39
C LEU A 67 1.10 -5.79 0.98
N LEU A 68 -0.13 -5.33 0.72
CA LEU A 68 -0.49 -4.67 -0.52
C LEU A 68 -0.54 -3.15 -0.31
N PHE A 69 0.35 -2.44 -0.98
CA PHE A 69 0.39 -0.98 -0.95
C PHE A 69 -0.60 -0.39 -1.95
N VAL A 70 -1.48 0.51 -1.50
CA VAL A 70 -2.53 1.13 -2.32
C VAL A 70 -2.48 2.63 -2.22
N GLY A 71 -2.30 3.31 -3.36
CA GLY A 71 -2.29 4.76 -3.41
C GLY A 71 -2.38 5.28 -4.84
N THR A 72 -3.59 5.60 -5.31
CA THR A 72 -3.83 6.08 -6.67
C THR A 72 -3.76 7.61 -6.79
N LYS A 73 -3.54 8.32 -5.68
CA LYS A 73 -3.35 9.76 -5.65
C LYS A 73 -2.04 10.12 -6.35
N LYS A 74 -2.02 11.16 -7.18
CA LYS A 74 -0.81 11.56 -7.94
C LYS A 74 0.42 11.71 -7.06
N GLN A 75 0.24 12.24 -5.85
CA GLN A 75 1.30 12.44 -4.87
C GLN A 75 1.83 11.14 -4.26
N ALA A 76 1.02 10.07 -4.27
CA ALA A 76 1.35 8.78 -3.67
C ALA A 76 1.92 7.76 -4.67
N GLN A 77 1.60 7.89 -5.96
CA GLN A 77 1.86 6.88 -6.98
C GLN A 77 3.31 6.40 -7.04
N GLU A 78 4.25 7.34 -6.99
CA GLU A 78 5.68 7.03 -7.09
C GLU A 78 6.21 6.46 -5.78
N ALA A 79 5.90 7.10 -4.65
CA ALA A 79 6.33 6.64 -3.34
C ALA A 79 5.83 5.22 -3.02
N ILE A 80 4.57 4.91 -3.34
CA ILE A 80 3.98 3.59 -3.15
C ILE A 80 4.69 2.54 -4.00
N LYS A 81 4.99 2.87 -5.27
CA LYS A 81 5.71 1.95 -6.17
C LYS A 81 7.12 1.69 -5.67
N GLU A 82 7.91 2.75 -5.44
CA GLU A 82 9.30 2.64 -5.00
C GLU A 82 9.45 1.80 -3.71
N GLU A 83 8.62 2.11 -2.70
CA GLU A 83 8.71 1.44 -1.41
C GLU A 83 8.23 -0.01 -1.45
N ALA A 84 7.18 -0.31 -2.22
CA ALA A 84 6.72 -1.69 -2.40
C ALA A 84 7.75 -2.53 -3.16
N GLU A 85 8.29 -2.02 -4.27
CA GLU A 85 9.34 -2.71 -5.05
C GLU A 85 10.61 -2.94 -4.23
N ARG A 86 11.02 -1.96 -3.41
CA ARG A 86 12.20 -2.06 -2.54
C ARG A 86 12.16 -3.25 -1.58
N VAL A 87 10.97 -3.58 -1.08
CA VAL A 87 10.79 -4.67 -0.09
C VAL A 87 10.17 -5.94 -0.68
N GLY A 88 10.00 -5.99 -2.01
CA GLY A 88 9.42 -7.13 -2.71
C GLY A 88 7.96 -7.38 -2.33
N MET A 89 7.18 -6.31 -2.18
CA MET A 89 5.74 -6.33 -1.90
C MET A 89 4.93 -5.86 -3.10
N TYR A 90 3.62 -6.04 -3.04
CA TYR A 90 2.70 -5.71 -4.12
C TYR A 90 2.17 -4.29 -3.99
N TYR A 91 1.79 -3.67 -5.13
CA TYR A 91 1.24 -2.32 -5.11
C TYR A 91 0.17 -2.08 -6.18
N VAL A 92 -0.70 -1.12 -5.89
CA VAL A 92 -1.66 -0.54 -6.83
C VAL A 92 -1.54 0.97 -6.75
N ASN A 93 -0.93 1.57 -7.78
CA ASN A 93 -0.66 3.01 -7.80
C ASN A 93 -1.39 3.79 -8.90
N ALA A 94 -2.02 3.13 -9.88
CA ALA A 94 -2.69 3.83 -10.99
C ALA A 94 -4.20 3.96 -10.76
N ARG A 95 -4.90 2.84 -10.60
CA ARG A 95 -6.33 2.79 -10.34
C ARG A 95 -6.69 1.44 -9.71
N TRP A 96 -7.48 1.47 -8.64
CA TRP A 96 -8.09 0.26 -8.11
C TRP A 96 -9.16 -0.25 -9.08
N LEU A 97 -9.03 -1.49 -9.53
CA LEU A 97 -10.05 -2.15 -10.35
C LEU A 97 -11.04 -2.85 -9.42
N GLY A 98 -12.35 -2.59 -9.58
CA GLY A 98 -13.35 -3.27 -8.77
C GLY A 98 -13.23 -4.78 -8.88
N GLY A 99 -13.25 -5.47 -7.72
CA GLY A 99 -13.09 -6.91 -7.63
C GLY A 99 -11.63 -7.39 -7.55
N MET A 100 -10.65 -6.51 -7.30
CA MET A 100 -9.23 -6.94 -7.18
C MET A 100 -9.02 -7.98 -6.07
N LEU A 101 -9.77 -7.88 -4.98
CA LEU A 101 -9.73 -8.84 -3.87
C LEU A 101 -10.95 -9.75 -3.91
N THR A 102 -12.16 -9.20 -4.01
CA THR A 102 -13.41 -9.96 -3.95
C THR A 102 -13.65 -10.86 -5.17
N ASN A 103 -13.06 -10.54 -6.30
CA ASN A 103 -13.09 -11.36 -7.53
C ASN A 103 -11.67 -11.74 -7.99
N PHE A 104 -10.84 -12.15 -7.04
CA PHE A 104 -9.42 -12.40 -7.22
C PHE A 104 -9.14 -13.42 -8.34
N LYS A 105 -9.94 -14.48 -8.45
CA LYS A 105 -9.79 -15.50 -9.51
C LYS A 105 -9.87 -14.89 -10.92
N THR A 106 -10.84 -14.00 -11.15
CA THR A 106 -10.97 -13.31 -12.45
C THR A 106 -9.81 -12.34 -12.69
N MET A 107 -9.32 -11.65 -11.65
CA MET A 107 -8.16 -10.78 -11.76
C MET A 107 -6.89 -11.55 -12.07
N ARG A 108 -6.70 -12.73 -11.50
CA ARG A 108 -5.61 -13.66 -11.87
C ARG A 108 -5.66 -14.03 -13.34
N GLY A 109 -6.83 -14.35 -13.89
CA GLY A 109 -6.99 -14.62 -15.33
C GLY A 109 -6.58 -13.43 -16.22
N ARG A 110 -6.76 -12.17 -15.75
CA ARG A 110 -6.26 -10.98 -16.47
C ARG A 110 -4.73 -10.85 -16.39
N VAL A 111 -4.13 -11.21 -15.26
CA VAL A 111 -2.68 -11.27 -15.10
C VAL A 111 -2.10 -12.37 -16.01
N GLU A 112 -2.71 -13.54 -16.05
CA GLU A 112 -2.30 -14.63 -16.95
C GLU A 112 -2.36 -14.19 -18.42
N ARG A 113 -3.41 -13.43 -18.79
CA ARG A 113 -3.52 -12.85 -20.13
C ARG A 113 -2.37 -11.88 -20.43
N LEU A 114 -1.97 -11.05 -19.47
CA LEU A 114 -0.81 -10.17 -19.62
C LEU A 114 0.47 -10.97 -19.87
N ASN A 115 0.70 -12.02 -19.09
CA ASN A 115 1.87 -12.87 -19.22
C ASN A 115 1.88 -13.60 -20.58
N GLN A 116 0.71 -14.09 -21.05
CA GLN A 116 0.59 -14.69 -22.38
C GLN A 116 0.95 -13.72 -23.50
N LEU A 117 0.44 -12.48 -23.43
CA LEU A 117 0.74 -11.46 -24.44
C LEU A 117 2.21 -11.06 -24.45
N LYS A 118 2.84 -10.94 -23.27
CA LYS A 118 4.28 -10.68 -23.15
C LYS A 118 5.10 -11.83 -23.76
N LYS A 119 4.74 -13.07 -23.46
CA LYS A 119 5.37 -14.23 -24.04
C LYS A 119 5.24 -14.27 -25.58
N MET A 120 4.04 -13.98 -26.12
CA MET A 120 3.84 -13.89 -27.58
C MET A 120 4.70 -12.79 -28.21
N GLN A 121 4.98 -11.71 -27.51
CA GLN A 121 5.87 -10.64 -27.97
C GLN A 121 7.33 -11.11 -27.97
N GLU A 122 7.78 -11.83 -26.93
CA GLU A 122 9.14 -12.36 -26.79
C GLU A 122 9.42 -13.48 -27.81
N ASP A 123 8.45 -14.36 -28.05
CA ASP A 123 8.54 -15.49 -28.97
C ASP A 123 8.46 -15.07 -30.47
N GLY A 124 8.34 -13.77 -30.77
CA GLY A 124 8.24 -13.28 -32.16
C GLY A 124 6.89 -13.56 -32.85
N THR A 125 5.89 -14.08 -32.11
CA THR A 125 4.55 -14.38 -32.65
C THR A 125 3.88 -13.12 -33.24
N PHE A 126 4.21 -11.92 -32.73
CA PHE A 126 3.68 -10.65 -33.24
C PHE A 126 4.11 -10.37 -34.67
N ASP A 127 5.26 -10.87 -35.13
CA ASP A 127 5.76 -10.66 -36.50
C ASP A 127 4.91 -11.40 -37.54
N MET A 128 4.19 -12.44 -37.11
CA MET A 128 3.28 -13.22 -37.98
C MET A 128 1.86 -12.65 -38.04
N LEU A 129 1.53 -11.66 -37.19
CA LEU A 129 0.19 -11.09 -37.10
C LEU A 129 0.04 -9.85 -37.98
N PRO A 130 -1.20 -9.53 -38.44
CA PRO A 130 -1.49 -8.26 -39.11
C PRO A 130 -1.17 -7.08 -38.19
N LYS A 131 -0.58 -6.00 -38.73
CA LYS A 131 -0.20 -4.79 -37.98
C LYS A 131 -1.31 -4.25 -37.05
N LYS A 132 -2.57 -4.34 -37.50
CA LYS A 132 -3.74 -3.89 -36.71
C LYS A 132 -3.93 -4.69 -35.42
N GLU A 133 -3.71 -6.00 -35.48
CA GLU A 133 -3.82 -6.88 -34.31
C GLU A 133 -2.65 -6.68 -33.35
N VAL A 134 -1.42 -6.54 -33.88
CA VAL A 134 -0.24 -6.20 -33.07
C VAL A 134 -0.46 -4.93 -32.28
N MET A 135 -0.94 -3.86 -32.93
CA MET A 135 -1.23 -2.58 -32.23
C MET A 135 -2.31 -2.73 -31.14
N LYS A 136 -3.32 -3.59 -31.38
CA LYS A 136 -4.35 -3.89 -30.38
C LYS A 136 -3.75 -4.63 -29.17
N HIS A 137 -2.90 -5.62 -29.40
CA HIS A 137 -2.24 -6.38 -28.33
C HIS A 137 -1.25 -5.52 -27.55
N LEU A 138 -0.45 -4.69 -28.20
CA LEU A 138 0.42 -3.73 -27.53
C LEU A 138 -0.36 -2.74 -26.64
N GLY A 139 -1.49 -2.24 -27.13
CA GLY A 139 -2.39 -1.39 -26.34
C GLY A 139 -3.02 -2.13 -25.16
N GLU A 140 -3.33 -3.43 -25.30
CA GLU A 140 -3.81 -4.28 -24.21
C GLU A 140 -2.72 -4.51 -23.17
N ILE A 141 -1.49 -4.84 -23.57
CA ILE A 141 -0.33 -4.97 -22.68
C ILE A 141 -0.12 -3.71 -21.86
N ALA A 142 0.01 -2.55 -22.52
CA ALA A 142 0.24 -1.28 -21.85
C ALA A 142 -0.85 -0.95 -20.82
N LYS A 143 -2.11 -1.27 -21.14
CA LYS A 143 -3.24 -1.06 -20.23
C LYS A 143 -3.20 -2.01 -19.03
N LEU A 144 -2.97 -3.31 -19.25
CA LEU A 144 -2.90 -4.31 -18.18
C LEU A 144 -1.69 -4.06 -17.28
N GLU A 145 -0.55 -3.75 -17.85
CA GLU A 145 0.68 -3.44 -17.10
C GLU A 145 0.51 -2.20 -16.22
N LYS A 146 -0.11 -1.15 -16.76
CA LYS A 146 -0.41 0.07 -15.98
C LYS A 146 -1.26 -0.19 -14.75
N TYR A 147 -2.24 -1.10 -14.82
CA TYR A 147 -3.21 -1.31 -13.72
C TYR A 147 -2.91 -2.53 -12.86
N LEU A 148 -2.26 -3.55 -13.40
CA LEU A 148 -2.01 -4.82 -12.73
C LEU A 148 -0.51 -5.12 -12.55
N GLY A 149 0.38 -4.28 -13.09
CA GLY A 149 1.83 -4.51 -13.05
C GLY A 149 2.37 -4.78 -11.65
N GLY A 150 1.90 -4.03 -10.65
CA GLY A 150 2.35 -4.20 -9.26
C GLY A 150 1.75 -5.42 -8.53
N VAL A 151 0.83 -6.17 -9.14
CA VAL A 151 0.18 -7.35 -8.54
C VAL A 151 0.37 -8.62 -9.39
N VAL A 152 1.25 -8.59 -10.39
CA VAL A 152 1.50 -9.73 -11.29
C VAL A 152 1.94 -10.97 -10.50
N GLU A 153 2.86 -10.80 -9.57
CA GLU A 153 3.41 -11.87 -8.74
C GLU A 153 2.50 -12.32 -7.59
N MET A 154 1.40 -11.61 -7.34
CA MET A 154 0.49 -11.90 -6.23
C MET A 154 -0.33 -13.17 -6.49
N LYS A 155 0.09 -14.30 -5.90
CA LYS A 155 -0.56 -15.62 -6.06
C LYS A 155 -1.70 -15.87 -5.07
N LYS A 156 -1.68 -15.20 -3.91
CA LYS A 156 -2.67 -15.32 -2.81
C LYS A 156 -3.14 -13.93 -2.43
N LEU A 157 -4.27 -13.86 -1.73
CA LEU A 157 -4.74 -12.60 -1.12
C LEU A 157 -3.68 -12.08 -0.13
N PRO A 158 -3.51 -10.73 -0.04
CA PRO A 158 -2.57 -10.14 0.90
C PRO A 158 -3.07 -10.31 2.35
N GLY A 159 -2.13 -10.35 3.28
CA GLY A 159 -2.44 -10.41 4.71
C GLY A 159 -2.93 -9.10 5.28
N ALA A 160 -2.55 -7.96 4.68
CA ALA A 160 -3.06 -6.63 5.01
C ALA A 160 -2.93 -5.66 3.83
N LEU A 161 -3.69 -4.55 3.89
CA LEU A 161 -3.55 -3.41 2.98
C LEU A 161 -2.89 -2.24 3.71
N PHE A 162 -1.98 -1.54 3.02
CA PHE A 162 -1.54 -0.20 3.39
C PHE A 162 -2.12 0.80 2.40
N VAL A 163 -2.96 1.73 2.87
CA VAL A 163 -3.76 2.62 2.03
C VAL A 163 -3.39 4.10 2.26
N VAL A 164 -3.20 4.84 1.18
CA VAL A 164 -3.06 6.31 1.21
C VAL A 164 -4.35 6.93 0.71
N ASP A 165 -4.95 7.83 1.49
CA ASP A 165 -6.23 8.47 1.25
C ASP A 165 -7.41 7.47 1.20
N PRO A 166 -7.93 7.03 2.38
CA PRO A 166 -9.06 6.12 2.47
C PRO A 166 -10.30 6.58 1.73
N ARG A 167 -10.54 7.89 1.66
CA ARG A 167 -11.69 8.45 0.98
C ARG A 167 -11.65 8.19 -0.52
N LYS A 168 -10.47 8.28 -1.13
CA LYS A 168 -10.29 8.02 -2.56
C LYS A 168 -10.29 6.53 -2.87
N GLU A 169 -9.70 5.74 -2.01
CA GLU A 169 -9.54 4.28 -2.18
C GLU A 169 -10.70 3.49 -1.53
N ARG A 170 -11.91 4.08 -1.45
CA ARG A 170 -13.06 3.49 -0.78
C ARG A 170 -13.42 2.09 -1.29
N ASN A 171 -13.21 1.83 -2.59
CA ASN A 171 -13.48 0.51 -3.15
C ASN A 171 -12.52 -0.55 -2.60
N ALA A 172 -11.24 -0.21 -2.44
CA ALA A 172 -10.24 -1.10 -1.86
C ALA A 172 -10.59 -1.42 -0.40
N ILE A 173 -10.97 -0.40 0.39
CA ILE A 173 -11.38 -0.54 1.78
C ILE A 173 -12.62 -1.44 1.91
N ASN A 174 -13.66 -1.19 1.10
CA ASN A 174 -14.89 -1.99 1.13
C ASN A 174 -14.62 -3.47 0.78
N GLU A 175 -13.73 -3.74 -0.18
CA GLU A 175 -13.36 -5.10 -0.54
C GLU A 175 -12.53 -5.78 0.55
N ALA A 176 -11.58 -5.08 1.15
CA ALA A 176 -10.76 -5.60 2.24
C ALA A 176 -11.61 -5.93 3.48
N ARG A 177 -12.49 -5.01 3.89
CA ARG A 177 -13.43 -5.23 5.00
C ARG A 177 -14.35 -6.42 4.77
N LYS A 178 -14.85 -6.59 3.53
CA LYS A 178 -15.71 -7.74 3.17
C LYS A 178 -14.98 -9.08 3.30
N LEU A 179 -13.66 -9.08 3.12
CA LEU A 179 -12.80 -10.26 3.23
C LEU A 179 -12.09 -10.36 4.58
N HIS A 180 -12.39 -9.45 5.52
CA HIS A 180 -11.73 -9.36 6.83
C HIS A 180 -10.20 -9.24 6.74
N ILE A 181 -9.71 -8.54 5.70
CA ILE A 181 -8.29 -8.22 5.55
C ILE A 181 -8.02 -6.91 6.31
N PRO A 182 -7.09 -6.90 7.28
CA PRO A 182 -6.74 -5.73 8.06
C PRO A 182 -6.25 -4.57 7.19
N ILE A 183 -6.61 -3.35 7.58
CA ILE A 183 -6.29 -2.13 6.84
C ILE A 183 -5.46 -1.21 7.73
N VAL A 184 -4.27 -0.87 7.26
CA VAL A 184 -3.42 0.21 7.77
C VAL A 184 -3.56 1.39 6.82
N ALA A 185 -3.85 2.60 7.30
CA ALA A 185 -4.00 3.74 6.38
C ALA A 185 -3.46 5.06 6.95
N ILE A 186 -2.95 5.89 6.04
CA ILE A 186 -2.75 7.31 6.30
C ILE A 186 -4.11 7.99 6.22
N VAL A 187 -4.57 8.54 7.34
CA VAL A 187 -5.91 9.13 7.50
C VAL A 187 -5.77 10.62 7.78
N ASP A 188 -6.19 11.44 6.82
CA ASP A 188 -6.23 12.88 6.95
C ASP A 188 -7.56 13.33 7.61
N THR A 189 -7.67 14.58 7.96
CA THR A 189 -8.81 15.19 8.68
C THR A 189 -10.16 15.11 7.96
N ASN A 190 -10.19 14.77 6.67
CA ASN A 190 -11.39 14.62 5.83
C ASN A 190 -11.89 13.17 5.69
N CYS A 191 -11.21 12.21 6.31
CA CYS A 191 -11.50 10.79 6.20
C CYS A 191 -12.27 10.24 7.41
N ASP A 192 -12.88 9.07 7.29
CA ASP A 192 -13.52 8.34 8.38
C ASP A 192 -12.52 7.34 9.00
N PRO A 193 -12.10 7.51 10.27
CA PRO A 193 -11.16 6.60 10.91
C PRO A 193 -11.79 5.25 11.30
N ASP A 194 -13.11 5.16 11.46
CA ASP A 194 -13.79 3.93 11.93
C ASP A 194 -13.76 2.80 10.89
N GLU A 195 -13.44 3.11 9.65
CA GLU A 195 -13.33 2.12 8.58
C GLU A 195 -11.94 1.44 8.53
N ILE A 196 -11.00 1.90 9.38
CA ILE A 196 -9.58 1.53 9.33
C ILE A 196 -9.17 0.86 10.66
N ASP A 197 -8.49 -0.27 10.58
CA ASP A 197 -8.05 -1.01 11.76
C ASP A 197 -6.84 -0.35 12.44
N TYR A 198 -5.87 0.12 11.64
CA TYR A 198 -4.67 0.82 12.09
C TYR A 198 -4.60 2.21 11.47
N VAL A 199 -5.15 3.19 12.18
CA VAL A 199 -5.20 4.59 11.75
C VAL A 199 -3.85 5.25 11.98
N ILE A 200 -3.25 5.83 10.94
CA ILE A 200 -2.07 6.70 11.03
C ILE A 200 -2.54 8.12 10.70
N PRO A 201 -2.81 8.98 11.69
CA PRO A 201 -3.24 10.34 11.42
C PRO A 201 -2.12 11.12 10.73
N GLY A 202 -2.38 11.68 9.56
CA GLY A 202 -1.33 12.36 8.81
C GLY A 202 -1.81 12.92 7.47
N ASN A 203 -0.98 13.79 6.90
CA ASN A 203 -1.21 14.43 5.62
C ASN A 203 -1.09 13.43 4.47
N ASP A 204 -2.14 13.28 3.69
CA ASP A 204 -2.18 12.42 2.51
C ASP A 204 -1.96 13.18 1.18
N ASP A 205 -1.69 14.49 1.24
CA ASP A 205 -1.42 15.35 0.08
C ASP A 205 0.07 15.68 -0.11
N ALA A 206 0.85 15.64 0.97
CA ALA A 206 2.27 15.96 0.93
C ALA A 206 3.12 14.76 0.50
N ILE A 207 3.79 14.85 -0.65
CA ILE A 207 4.68 13.78 -1.19
C ILE A 207 5.70 13.31 -0.14
N ARG A 208 6.32 14.26 0.61
CA ARG A 208 7.30 13.92 1.64
C ARG A 208 6.70 13.15 2.81
N ALA A 209 5.48 13.51 3.23
CA ALA A 209 4.76 12.82 4.31
C ALA A 209 4.39 11.39 3.89
N ILE A 210 3.86 11.24 2.69
CA ILE A 210 3.51 9.93 2.12
C ILE A 210 4.76 9.06 2.01
N LYS A 211 5.85 9.58 1.43
CA LYS A 211 7.10 8.82 1.25
C LYS A 211 7.69 8.39 2.61
N LEU A 212 7.69 9.28 3.60
CA LEU A 212 8.17 8.95 4.95
C LEU A 212 7.37 7.82 5.58
N ILE A 213 6.04 7.91 5.60
CA ILE A 213 5.18 6.91 6.25
C ILE A 213 5.20 5.59 5.46
N SER A 214 5.15 5.64 4.13
CA SER A 214 5.27 4.45 3.28
C SER A 214 6.61 3.73 3.48
N GLY A 215 7.72 4.49 3.59
CA GLY A 215 9.03 3.95 3.89
C GLY A 215 9.10 3.27 5.27
N VAL A 216 8.43 3.84 6.27
CA VAL A 216 8.32 3.23 7.61
C VAL A 216 7.57 1.90 7.55
N MET A 217 6.45 1.82 6.84
CA MET A 217 5.70 0.57 6.67
C MET A 217 6.49 -0.48 5.87
N ALA A 218 7.24 -0.04 4.86
CA ALA A 218 8.13 -0.91 4.09
C ALA A 218 9.27 -1.45 4.96
N ASN A 219 9.87 -0.64 5.82
CA ASN A 219 10.89 -1.10 6.76
C ASN A 219 10.33 -2.11 7.77
N ALA A 220 9.11 -1.88 8.28
CA ALA A 220 8.45 -2.80 9.20
C ALA A 220 8.31 -4.21 8.61
N ILE A 221 7.79 -4.31 7.38
CA ILE A 221 7.63 -5.62 6.71
C ILE A 221 8.99 -6.27 6.39
N GLN A 222 10.00 -5.46 6.07
CA GLN A 222 11.35 -5.94 5.81
C GLN A 222 12.02 -6.50 7.07
N GLU A 223 11.90 -5.81 8.21
CA GLU A 223 12.39 -6.31 9.51
C GLU A 223 11.69 -7.62 9.90
N GLY A 224 10.36 -7.71 9.69
CA GLY A 224 9.62 -8.93 9.95
C GLY A 224 10.12 -10.11 9.13
N LYS A 225 10.36 -9.93 7.83
CA LYS A 225 10.92 -10.96 6.94
C LYS A 225 12.32 -11.41 7.39
N GLN A 226 13.20 -10.47 7.71
CA GLN A 226 14.55 -10.81 8.19
C GLN A 226 14.52 -11.61 9.50
N GLY A 227 13.56 -11.32 10.38
CA GLY A 227 13.32 -12.09 11.60
C GLY A 227 12.89 -13.54 11.30
N GLN A 228 12.03 -13.75 10.30
CA GLN A 228 11.63 -15.07 9.83
C GLN A 228 12.81 -15.85 9.25
N ASP A 229 13.56 -15.27 8.31
CA ASP A 229 14.72 -15.90 7.67
C ASP A 229 15.77 -16.33 8.71
N ALA A 230 15.99 -15.50 9.74
CA ALA A 230 16.91 -15.83 10.83
C ALA A 230 16.41 -16.98 11.73
N ALA A 231 15.10 -17.05 11.96
CA ALA A 231 14.48 -18.13 12.73
C ALA A 231 14.50 -19.46 11.96
N GLU A 232 14.21 -19.45 10.65
CA GLU A 232 14.27 -20.64 9.78
C GLU A 232 15.71 -21.17 9.69
N ALA A 233 16.69 -20.29 9.51
CA ALA A 233 18.12 -20.69 9.46
C ALA A 233 18.64 -21.27 10.78
N SER A 234 18.09 -20.89 11.93
CA SER A 234 18.42 -21.48 13.23
C SER A 234 17.81 -22.85 13.41
N THR A 235 16.55 -23.05 13.00
CA THR A 235 15.87 -24.35 13.04
C THR A 235 16.48 -25.40 12.10
N GLU A 236 16.91 -24.99 10.90
CA GLU A 236 17.62 -25.86 9.96
C GLU A 236 18.99 -26.31 10.51
N LYS A 237 19.71 -25.43 11.24
CA LYS A 237 20.98 -25.79 11.87
C LYS A 237 20.81 -26.73 13.04
N GLU A 238 19.75 -26.61 13.82
CA GLU A 238 19.44 -27.54 14.91
C GLU A 238 19.02 -28.91 14.36
N ALA A 239 18.18 -28.94 13.30
CA ALA A 239 17.77 -30.20 12.64
C ALA A 239 18.90 -30.91 11.88
N ALA A 240 19.97 -30.21 11.50
CA ALA A 240 21.15 -30.80 10.85
C ALA A 240 22.22 -31.25 11.86
N ALA A 241 22.05 -30.94 13.17
CA ALA A 241 22.95 -31.30 14.25
C ALA A 241 22.47 -32.53 15.08
N GLU A 242 21.22 -32.99 14.85
CA GLU A 242 20.66 -34.25 15.33
C GLU A 242 20.83 -35.37 14.29
#